data_a064768591248936de188abc5e25ea06
#
_entry.id   a064768591248936de188abc5e25ea06
#
_cell.length_a   1.000
_cell.length_b   1.000
_cell.length_c   1.000
_cell.angle_alpha   90.00
_cell.angle_beta   90.00
_cell.angle_gamma   90.00
#
_symmetry.space_group_name_H-M   'P 1'
#
loop_
_entity.id
_entity.type
_entity.pdbx_description
1 polymer ?
#
loop_
_entity_poly.entity_id
_entity_poly.type
_entity_poly.pdbx_seq_one_letter_code
_entity_poly.pdbx_strand_id
1 'polypeptide(L)'
;MRKSLSILLSAIALTVCADLSAKKEKELIETPASDSRIEFTGRTLTEGSNVSYDWSGVYFRVRFNGPYLAMKCSDSKNCWFNLWVDKEMTPEADRKFLVAAKDTIIVLAEGLGKGEHEVILQKRTEGEQGRFTVHSFLSEGEILQASGRRERHIEFIGD
;
A
#
# COMPACT_ATOMS: atom_id res chain seq x y z
N MET A 1 24.02 -30.01 74.42
CA MET A 1 24.48 -30.47 73.09
C MET A 1 23.41 -30.12 72.04
N ARG A 2 23.57 -29.03 71.39
CA ARG A 2 22.65 -28.60 70.26
C ARG A 2 23.43 -28.56 68.95
N LYS A 3 23.06 -29.40 68.02
CA LYS A 3 23.66 -29.43 66.71
C LYS A 3 22.92 -28.42 65.80
N SER A 4 23.64 -27.40 65.35
CA SER A 4 23.17 -26.43 64.41
C SER A 4 23.22 -27.08 62.99
N LEU A 5 22.07 -27.10 62.31
CA LEU A 5 21.93 -27.54 60.94
C LEU A 5 21.94 -26.29 60.05
N SER A 6 23.06 -26.07 59.36
CA SER A 6 23.17 -24.98 58.35
C SER A 6 22.50 -25.41 57.06
N ILE A 7 21.43 -24.74 56.70
CA ILE A 7 20.76 -24.89 55.42
C ILE A 7 21.45 -23.96 54.41
N LEU A 8 22.14 -24.57 53.47
CA LEU A 8 22.71 -23.85 52.32
C LEU A 8 21.58 -23.59 51.31
N LEU A 9 21.13 -22.34 51.19
CA LEU A 9 20.17 -21.92 50.19
C LEU A 9 20.93 -21.60 48.90
N SER A 10 20.88 -22.52 47.94
CA SER A 10 21.46 -22.33 46.61
C SER A 10 20.48 -21.51 45.78
N ALA A 11 20.79 -20.24 45.54
CA ALA A 11 20.03 -19.38 44.64
C ALA A 11 20.40 -19.70 43.20
N ILE A 12 19.54 -20.41 42.49
CA ILE A 12 19.62 -20.59 41.03
C ILE A 12 19.07 -19.33 40.41
N ALA A 13 19.96 -18.44 39.94
CA ALA A 13 19.60 -17.33 39.09
C ALA A 13 19.25 -17.85 37.69
N LEU A 14 17.94 -17.97 37.39
CA LEU A 14 17.48 -18.17 36.02
C LEU A 14 17.72 -16.87 35.25
N THR A 15 18.79 -16.81 34.48
CA THR A 15 18.99 -15.78 33.49
C THR A 15 18.10 -16.08 32.28
N VAL A 16 16.89 -15.51 32.27
CA VAL A 16 16.05 -15.48 31.07
C VAL A 16 16.67 -14.46 30.13
N CYS A 17 17.49 -14.95 29.20
CA CYS A 17 17.87 -14.16 28.03
C CYS A 17 16.61 -13.99 27.19
N ALA A 18 15.90 -12.88 27.38
CA ALA A 18 14.92 -12.42 26.42
C ALA A 18 15.67 -11.99 25.16
N ASP A 19 15.67 -12.86 24.15
CA ASP A 19 16.02 -12.48 22.79
C ASP A 19 14.99 -11.45 22.31
N LEU A 20 15.21 -10.19 22.66
CA LEU A 20 14.62 -9.07 21.93
C LEU A 20 15.33 -9.03 20.58
N SER A 21 14.91 -9.92 19.65
CA SER A 21 15.17 -9.73 18.25
C SER A 21 14.43 -8.44 17.84
N ALA A 22 15.13 -7.32 17.93
CA ALA A 22 14.66 -6.05 17.42
C ALA A 22 14.42 -6.27 15.93
N LYS A 23 13.14 -6.49 15.55
CA LYS A 23 12.70 -6.53 14.16
C LYS A 23 13.13 -5.19 13.58
N LYS A 24 14.23 -5.19 12.82
CA LYS A 24 14.77 -3.99 12.18
C LYS A 24 13.61 -3.39 11.39
N GLU A 25 13.11 -2.26 11.84
CA GLU A 25 12.06 -1.51 11.15
C GLU A 25 12.60 -1.22 9.76
N LYS A 26 11.98 -1.82 8.74
CA LYS A 26 12.43 -1.64 7.36
C LYS A 26 12.12 -0.21 6.96
N GLU A 27 13.13 0.50 6.54
CA GLU A 27 12.99 1.85 6.01
C GLU A 27 12.21 1.77 4.68
N LEU A 28 11.06 2.45 4.63
CA LEU A 28 10.24 2.51 3.44
C LEU A 28 10.67 3.69 2.57
N ILE A 29 10.77 3.45 1.28
CA ILE A 29 11.04 4.47 0.27
C ILE A 29 9.72 5.17 -0.03
N GLU A 30 9.68 6.48 0.14
CA GLU A 30 8.52 7.29 -0.23
C GLU A 30 8.70 7.88 -1.63
N THR A 31 7.75 7.60 -2.52
CA THR A 31 7.70 8.10 -3.89
C THR A 31 6.44 8.94 -4.10
N PRO A 32 6.53 10.19 -4.57
CA PRO A 32 5.36 11.05 -4.77
C PRO A 32 4.43 10.48 -5.85
N ALA A 33 3.12 10.74 -5.72
CA ALA A 33 2.14 10.24 -6.68
C ALA A 33 2.35 10.78 -8.11
N SER A 34 2.94 11.96 -8.24
CA SER A 34 3.26 12.60 -9.53
C SER A 34 4.53 12.06 -10.21
N ASP A 35 5.21 11.06 -9.64
CA ASP A 35 6.39 10.44 -10.24
C ASP A 35 6.05 9.85 -11.61
N SER A 36 6.88 10.13 -12.62
CA SER A 36 6.64 9.72 -14.00
C SER A 36 6.63 8.20 -14.24
N ARG A 37 7.12 7.42 -13.29
CA ARG A 37 7.09 5.95 -13.33
C ARG A 37 5.72 5.39 -12.97
N ILE A 38 4.85 6.20 -12.34
CA ILE A 38 3.50 5.81 -11.96
C ILE A 38 2.53 6.23 -13.07
N GLU A 39 1.73 5.28 -13.53
CA GLU A 39 0.77 5.55 -14.60
C GLU A 39 -0.64 5.75 -14.03
N PHE A 40 -1.22 6.92 -14.28
CA PHE A 40 -2.63 7.18 -14.06
C PHE A 40 -3.37 7.17 -15.40
N THR A 41 -4.53 6.53 -15.43
CA THR A 41 -5.39 6.47 -16.62
C THR A 41 -6.77 7.01 -16.27
N GLY A 42 -7.25 7.93 -17.11
CA GLY A 42 -8.51 8.65 -16.92
C GLY A 42 -8.30 10.13 -16.62
N ARG A 43 -9.37 10.79 -16.16
CA ARG A 43 -9.34 12.22 -15.87
C ARG A 43 -8.76 12.47 -14.48
N THR A 44 -7.57 13.03 -14.42
CA THR A 44 -6.84 13.34 -13.18
C THR A 44 -6.41 14.81 -13.14
N LEU A 45 -6.21 15.32 -11.93
CA LEU A 45 -5.62 16.62 -11.66
C LEU A 45 -4.34 16.42 -10.85
N THR A 46 -3.20 16.89 -11.39
CA THR A 46 -1.92 16.85 -10.68
C THR A 46 -1.63 18.22 -10.09
N GLU A 47 -1.43 18.29 -8.77
CA GLU A 47 -1.08 19.50 -8.04
C GLU A 47 0.15 19.22 -7.15
N GLY A 48 1.30 19.73 -7.55
CA GLY A 48 2.58 19.44 -6.90
C GLY A 48 2.92 17.94 -6.96
N SER A 49 3.03 17.31 -5.80
CA SER A 49 3.30 15.88 -5.68
C SER A 49 2.04 14.99 -5.69
N ASN A 50 0.86 15.60 -5.61
CA ASN A 50 -0.40 14.91 -5.45
C ASN A 50 -1.11 14.67 -6.79
N VAL A 51 -1.86 13.57 -6.87
CA VAL A 51 -2.75 13.29 -8.00
C VAL A 51 -4.16 13.04 -7.47
N SER A 52 -5.11 13.85 -7.94
CA SER A 52 -6.52 13.79 -7.52
C SER A 52 -7.43 13.35 -8.65
N TYR A 53 -8.51 12.66 -8.33
CA TYR A 53 -9.56 12.29 -9.28
C TYR A 53 -10.87 12.00 -8.56
N ASP A 54 -11.99 12.15 -9.28
CA ASP A 54 -13.35 11.92 -8.78
C ASP A 54 -14.17 10.97 -9.65
N TRP A 55 -13.84 10.80 -10.93
CA TRP A 55 -14.58 9.95 -11.85
C TRP A 55 -14.41 8.46 -11.56
N SER A 56 -15.49 7.70 -11.76
CA SER A 56 -15.46 6.24 -11.78
C SER A 56 -14.61 5.74 -12.95
N GLY A 57 -14.00 4.57 -12.78
CA GLY A 57 -13.16 3.96 -13.80
C GLY A 57 -11.73 4.51 -13.87
N VAL A 58 -11.42 5.65 -13.27
CA VAL A 58 -10.02 6.11 -13.14
C VAL A 58 -9.22 5.08 -12.36
N TYR A 59 -8.05 4.74 -12.86
CA TYR A 59 -7.14 3.81 -12.20
C TYR A 59 -5.70 4.26 -12.32
N PHE A 60 -4.85 3.69 -11.43
CA PHE A 60 -3.40 3.79 -11.57
C PHE A 60 -2.75 2.41 -11.60
N ARG A 61 -1.53 2.37 -12.16
CA ARG A 61 -0.61 1.23 -12.11
C ARG A 61 0.67 1.65 -11.42
N VAL A 62 1.12 0.84 -10.47
CA VAL A 62 2.40 1.00 -9.80
C VAL A 62 3.15 -0.31 -9.88
N ARG A 63 4.31 -0.28 -10.53
CA ARG A 63 5.24 -1.41 -10.56
C ARG A 63 6.37 -1.15 -9.59
N PHE A 64 6.74 -2.14 -8.82
CA PHE A 64 7.71 -1.98 -7.73
C PHE A 64 8.48 -3.26 -7.45
N ASN A 65 9.63 -3.12 -6.81
CA ASN A 65 10.40 -4.25 -6.29
C ASN A 65 10.06 -4.50 -4.82
N GLY A 66 10.03 -5.77 -4.43
CA GLY A 66 9.94 -6.19 -3.03
C GLY A 66 8.53 -6.49 -2.55
N PRO A 67 8.40 -6.92 -1.30
CA PRO A 67 7.20 -7.58 -0.80
C PRO A 67 6.10 -6.64 -0.32
N TYR A 68 6.30 -5.30 -0.36
CA TYR A 68 5.40 -4.36 0.28
C TYR A 68 5.19 -3.09 -0.53
N LEU A 69 3.92 -2.69 -0.66
CA LEU A 69 3.50 -1.41 -1.19
C LEU A 69 2.32 -0.88 -0.38
N ALA A 70 2.39 0.36 0.06
CA ALA A 70 1.29 1.11 0.63
C ALA A 70 1.13 2.46 -0.07
N MET A 71 -0.01 3.11 0.14
CA MET A 71 -0.37 4.39 -0.43
C MET A 71 -0.80 5.36 0.66
N LYS A 72 -0.21 6.56 0.69
CA LYS A 72 -0.72 7.70 1.44
C LYS A 72 -1.80 8.39 0.61
N CYS A 73 -2.97 8.54 1.16
CA CYS A 73 -4.11 9.10 0.43
C CYS A 73 -5.10 9.80 1.33
N SER A 74 -5.97 10.58 0.72
CA SER A 74 -7.14 11.18 1.37
C SER A 74 -8.39 11.04 0.50
N ASP A 75 -9.53 10.92 1.14
CA ASP A 75 -10.83 10.91 0.50
C ASP A 75 -11.74 11.97 1.11
N SER A 76 -12.48 12.66 0.27
CA SER A 76 -13.40 13.71 0.72
C SER A 76 -14.73 13.17 1.25
N LYS A 77 -15.08 11.92 0.93
CA LYS A 77 -16.33 11.25 1.36
C LYS A 77 -16.15 9.74 1.54
N ASN A 78 -16.63 8.93 0.57
CA ASN A 78 -16.69 7.47 0.66
C ASN A 78 -16.40 6.83 -0.70
N CYS A 79 -15.15 6.70 -1.07
CA CYS A 79 -14.76 6.09 -2.34
C CYS A 79 -14.51 4.59 -2.22
N TRP A 80 -15.15 3.80 -3.08
CA TRP A 80 -14.90 2.37 -3.22
C TRP A 80 -13.89 2.09 -4.33
N PHE A 81 -13.05 1.08 -4.08
CA PHE A 81 -11.97 0.68 -4.99
C PHE A 81 -11.97 -0.81 -5.28
N ASN A 82 -11.49 -1.15 -6.46
CA ASN A 82 -11.05 -2.49 -6.84
C ASN A 82 -9.52 -2.50 -6.89
N LEU A 83 -8.90 -3.55 -6.37
CA LEU A 83 -7.46 -3.76 -6.33
C LEU A 83 -7.12 -5.09 -7.00
N TRP A 84 -6.12 -5.08 -7.86
CA TRP A 84 -5.49 -6.26 -8.46
C TRP A 84 -3.98 -6.23 -8.19
N VAL A 85 -3.41 -7.38 -7.88
CA VAL A 85 -1.98 -7.56 -7.64
C VAL A 85 -1.46 -8.62 -8.60
N ASP A 86 -0.42 -8.30 -9.35
CA ASP A 86 0.25 -9.19 -10.32
C ASP A 86 -0.67 -9.82 -11.38
N LYS A 87 -1.75 -9.12 -11.71
CA LYS A 87 -2.66 -9.55 -12.76
C LYS A 87 -3.37 -8.38 -13.45
N GLU A 88 -3.90 -8.64 -14.61
CA GLU A 88 -4.74 -7.70 -15.35
C GLU A 88 -6.06 -7.43 -14.63
N MET A 89 -6.67 -6.28 -14.93
CA MET A 89 -8.03 -5.97 -14.47
C MET A 89 -9.03 -6.97 -15.03
N THR A 90 -9.72 -7.67 -14.15
CA THR A 90 -10.80 -8.59 -14.43
C THR A 90 -12.06 -8.19 -13.67
N PRO A 91 -13.24 -8.72 -13.97
CA PRO A 91 -14.44 -8.48 -13.15
C PRO A 91 -14.27 -8.86 -11.68
N GLU A 92 -13.32 -9.78 -11.39
CA GLU A 92 -12.99 -10.24 -10.04
C GLU A 92 -11.69 -9.61 -9.57
N ALA A 93 -11.81 -8.55 -8.77
CA ALA A 93 -10.68 -7.92 -8.09
C ALA A 93 -10.22 -8.79 -6.92
N ASP A 94 -8.91 -8.75 -6.59
CA ASP A 94 -8.36 -9.43 -5.40
C ASP A 94 -8.94 -8.86 -4.12
N ARG A 95 -9.14 -7.55 -4.09
CA ARG A 95 -9.74 -6.87 -2.95
C ARG A 95 -10.65 -5.74 -3.39
N LYS A 96 -11.77 -5.60 -2.68
CA LYS A 96 -12.71 -4.47 -2.80
C LYS A 96 -12.78 -3.80 -1.44
N PHE A 97 -12.55 -2.49 -1.39
CA PHE A 97 -12.54 -1.78 -0.11
C PHE A 97 -13.02 -0.33 -0.25
N LEU A 98 -13.46 0.20 0.88
CA LEU A 98 -13.89 1.58 1.07
C LEU A 98 -12.76 2.40 1.67
N VAL A 99 -12.56 3.60 1.17
CA VAL A 99 -11.78 4.64 1.83
C VAL A 99 -12.74 5.74 2.26
N ALA A 100 -12.70 6.09 3.53
CA ALA A 100 -13.55 7.12 4.14
C ALA A 100 -12.74 7.91 5.17
N ALA A 101 -11.58 8.43 4.76
CA ALA A 101 -10.65 9.10 5.66
C ALA A 101 -10.02 10.32 5.00
N LYS A 102 -9.88 11.40 5.78
CA LYS A 102 -9.23 12.63 5.31
C LYS A 102 -7.76 12.42 5.00
N ASP A 103 -7.07 11.64 5.84
CA ASP A 103 -5.67 11.26 5.65
C ASP A 103 -5.48 9.83 6.17
N THR A 104 -4.95 8.96 5.34
CA THR A 104 -4.73 7.56 5.72
C THR A 104 -3.61 6.92 4.91
N ILE A 105 -3.10 5.82 5.43
CA ILE A 105 -2.18 4.92 4.74
C ILE A 105 -2.92 3.61 4.50
N ILE A 106 -2.96 3.19 3.24
CA ILE A 106 -3.59 1.93 2.85
C ILE A 106 -2.53 1.00 2.31
N VAL A 107 -2.41 -0.17 2.92
CA VAL A 107 -1.58 -1.25 2.41
C VAL A 107 -2.26 -1.82 1.17
N LEU A 108 -1.58 -1.71 0.03
CA LEU A 108 -2.04 -2.24 -1.26
C LEU A 108 -1.56 -3.68 -1.46
N ALA A 109 -0.31 -3.95 -1.10
CA ALA A 109 0.28 -5.28 -1.18
C ALA A 109 1.24 -5.51 -0.02
N GLU A 110 1.23 -6.72 0.55
CA GLU A 110 2.15 -7.13 1.60
C GLU A 110 2.40 -8.65 1.54
N GLY A 111 3.57 -9.06 2.04
CA GLY A 111 3.93 -10.47 2.09
C GLY A 111 4.20 -11.10 0.72
N LEU A 112 4.42 -10.28 -0.32
CA LEU A 112 4.81 -10.76 -1.64
C LEU A 112 6.26 -11.30 -1.61
N GLY A 113 6.63 -12.04 -2.65
CA GLY A 113 8.00 -12.53 -2.82
C GLY A 113 9.00 -11.40 -3.07
N LYS A 114 10.27 -11.77 -3.17
CA LYS A 114 11.30 -10.87 -3.72
C LYS A 114 11.12 -10.81 -5.24
N GLY A 115 11.19 -9.62 -5.80
CA GLY A 115 11.08 -9.43 -7.23
C GLY A 115 10.18 -8.26 -7.59
N GLU A 116 9.81 -8.20 -8.86
CA GLU A 116 8.96 -7.17 -9.42
C GLU A 116 7.49 -7.55 -9.28
N HIS A 117 6.69 -6.60 -8.84
CA HIS A 117 5.25 -6.73 -8.69
C HIS A 117 4.54 -5.52 -9.30
N GLU A 118 3.29 -5.69 -9.67
CA GLU A 118 2.44 -4.61 -10.15
C GLU A 118 1.11 -4.58 -9.39
N VAL A 119 0.71 -3.38 -9.00
CA VAL A 119 -0.60 -3.11 -8.40
C VAL A 119 -1.41 -2.23 -9.33
N ILE A 120 -2.67 -2.59 -9.52
CA ILE A 120 -3.66 -1.75 -10.19
C ILE A 120 -4.76 -1.42 -9.19
N LEU A 121 -5.05 -0.13 -9.03
CA LEU A 121 -6.16 0.34 -8.20
C LEU A 121 -7.12 1.18 -9.02
N GLN A 122 -8.40 0.79 -9.06
CA GLN A 122 -9.45 1.46 -9.81
C GLN A 122 -10.54 2.00 -8.89
N LYS A 123 -10.91 3.26 -9.08
CA LYS A 123 -12.08 3.85 -8.42
C LYS A 123 -13.37 3.31 -9.03
N ARG A 124 -14.30 2.89 -8.18
CA ARG A 124 -15.60 2.34 -8.57
C ARG A 124 -16.74 3.35 -8.47
N THR A 125 -16.63 4.26 -7.53
CA THR A 125 -17.70 5.20 -7.19
C THR A 125 -17.68 6.43 -8.09
N GLU A 126 -18.86 6.99 -8.32
CA GLU A 126 -19.07 8.22 -9.09
C GLU A 126 -18.48 9.46 -8.39
N GLY A 127 -18.35 10.57 -9.11
CA GLY A 127 -17.80 11.81 -8.62
C GLY A 127 -18.51 12.39 -7.40
N GLU A 128 -19.83 12.21 -7.31
CA GLU A 128 -20.64 12.64 -6.17
C GLU A 128 -20.26 11.95 -4.86
N GLN A 129 -19.66 10.75 -4.93
CA GLN A 129 -19.21 9.97 -3.78
C GLN A 129 -17.86 10.43 -3.22
N GLY A 130 -17.21 11.41 -3.83
CA GLY A 130 -15.99 12.02 -3.31
C GLY A 130 -14.86 12.14 -4.32
N ARG A 131 -13.97 13.11 -4.02
CA ARG A 131 -12.69 13.26 -4.67
C ARG A 131 -11.65 12.50 -3.86
N PHE A 132 -10.92 11.65 -4.55
CA PHE A 132 -9.81 10.90 -3.99
C PHE A 132 -8.48 11.54 -4.38
N THR A 133 -7.55 11.62 -3.45
CA THR A 133 -6.21 12.18 -3.67
C THR A 133 -5.17 11.18 -3.23
N VAL A 134 -4.25 10.85 -4.11
CA VAL A 134 -3.04 10.09 -3.81
C VAL A 134 -1.90 11.07 -3.57
N HIS A 135 -1.22 10.94 -2.43
CA HIS A 135 -0.10 11.80 -2.04
C HIS A 135 1.24 11.16 -2.42
N SER A 136 1.44 9.91 -2.00
CA SER A 136 2.67 9.17 -2.24
C SER A 136 2.47 7.66 -2.10
N PHE A 137 3.46 6.92 -2.55
CA PHE A 137 3.57 5.48 -2.33
C PHE A 137 4.74 5.19 -1.40
N LEU A 138 4.57 4.19 -0.54
CA LEU A 138 5.57 3.68 0.40
C LEU A 138 5.90 2.25 0.01
N SER A 139 7.14 1.96 -0.32
CA SER A 139 7.59 0.63 -0.75
C SER A 139 8.87 0.21 -0.04
N GLU A 140 9.07 -1.11 0.11
CA GLU A 140 10.35 -1.63 0.63
C GLU A 140 11.46 -1.61 -0.42
N GLY A 141 11.12 -1.57 -1.69
CA GLY A 141 12.06 -1.48 -2.80
C GLY A 141 11.70 -0.35 -3.77
N GLU A 142 12.44 -0.26 -4.85
CA GLU A 142 12.30 0.81 -5.83
C GLU A 142 10.99 0.72 -6.60
N ILE A 143 10.36 1.89 -6.86
CA ILE A 143 9.28 2.01 -7.85
C ILE A 143 9.90 1.92 -9.25
N LEU A 144 9.34 1.04 -10.05
CA LEU A 144 9.77 0.79 -11.42
C LEU A 144 8.86 1.51 -12.41
N GLN A 145 9.30 1.64 -13.66
CA GLN A 145 8.45 2.15 -14.72
C GLN A 145 7.24 1.25 -14.89
N ALA A 146 6.03 1.81 -14.82
CA ALA A 146 4.80 1.07 -15.05
C ALA A 146 4.82 0.39 -16.44
N SER A 147 4.19 -0.77 -16.55
CA SER A 147 3.99 -1.44 -17.83
C SER A 147 3.14 -0.51 -18.72
N GLY A 148 3.69 -0.09 -19.86
CA GLY A 148 3.12 0.95 -20.71
C GLY A 148 1.67 0.68 -21.13
N ARG A 149 0.98 1.74 -21.54
CA ARG A 149 -0.40 1.67 -22.07
C ARG A 149 -0.47 0.75 -23.27
N ARG A 150 -1.60 0.05 -23.41
CA ARG A 150 -1.91 -0.66 -24.65
C ARG A 150 -2.00 0.34 -25.81
N GLU A 151 -1.52 -0.03 -26.97
CA GLU A 151 -1.54 0.81 -28.18
C GLU A 151 -2.96 1.12 -28.68
N ARG A 152 -3.93 0.25 -28.36
CA ARG A 152 -5.33 0.43 -28.78
C ARG A 152 -6.13 1.13 -27.71
N HIS A 153 -6.77 2.22 -28.12
CA HIS A 153 -7.70 2.97 -27.30
C HIS A 153 -9.11 2.87 -27.90
N ILE A 154 -10.09 2.64 -27.05
CA ILE A 154 -11.50 2.71 -27.39
C ILE A 154 -12.13 3.73 -26.46
N GLU A 155 -12.73 4.75 -27.00
CA GLU A 155 -13.46 5.76 -26.26
C GLU A 155 -14.96 5.60 -26.53
N PHE A 156 -15.75 5.52 -25.48
CA PHE A 156 -17.21 5.53 -25.55
C PHE A 156 -17.68 6.92 -25.19
N ILE A 157 -18.36 7.55 -26.14
CA ILE A 157 -18.98 8.87 -25.93
C ILE A 157 -20.48 8.67 -26.01
N GLY A 158 -21.18 8.99 -24.92
CA GLY A 158 -22.61 8.81 -24.82
C GLY A 158 -23.17 9.28 -23.48
N ASP A 159 -24.48 9.24 -23.36
CA ASP A 159 -25.23 9.59 -22.15
C ASP A 159 -25.37 8.35 -21.24
#